data_0e765e60f20bbdbe0813198cb5a0c387
#
_entry.id   0e765e60f20bbdbe0813198cb5a0c387
#
_cell.length_a   1.000
_cell.length_b   1.000
_cell.length_c   1.000
_cell.angle_alpha   90.00
_cell.angle_beta   90.00
_cell.angle_gamma   90.00
#
_symmetry.space_group_name_H-M   'P 1'
#
loop_
_entity.id
_entity.type
_entity.pdbx_description
1 polymer ?
#
loop_
_entity_poly.entity_id
_entity_poly.type
_entity_poly.pdbx_seq_one_letter_code
_entity_poly.pdbx_strand_id
1 'polypeptide(L)'
;LRYQVEEYRNRLLLDKITGQEIQKRIESDEAGLQTYFEKHRSDYQWREQRYKGIVLHGVSKRIVKQARKFLKSLPEEEWKDAIRLTFNAGAQPQIQAEQGTFASGDNVYVDDLVFKGKDAAPMVSFPFTAVLGKKVKAPDDYREVKDRLVTDYRNCLEKQWITRLRTSAKVEINQEVLKTVNNH
;
A
#
# COMPACT_ATOMS: atom_id res chain seq x y z
N LEU A 1 29.72 34.33 9.59
CA LEU A 1 29.74 33.58 8.31
C LEU A 1 30.30 32.14 8.47
N ARG A 2 31.50 31.94 9.04
CA ARG A 2 32.10 30.60 9.24
C ARG A 2 31.26 29.70 10.11
N TYR A 3 30.73 30.18 11.22
CA TYR A 3 29.84 29.40 12.13
C TYR A 3 28.58 28.91 11.41
N GLN A 4 27.91 29.74 10.64
CA GLN A 4 26.73 29.41 9.87
C GLN A 4 27.00 28.32 8.79
N VAL A 5 28.18 28.40 8.15
CA VAL A 5 28.60 27.38 7.16
C VAL A 5 28.90 26.05 7.81
N GLU A 6 29.53 26.01 8.97
CA GLU A 6 29.80 24.78 9.73
C GLU A 6 28.50 24.15 10.27
N GLU A 7 27.61 24.97 10.79
CA GLU A 7 26.28 24.48 11.23
C GLU A 7 25.49 23.88 10.09
N TYR A 8 25.46 24.55 8.94
CA TYR A 8 24.79 24.04 7.73
C TYR A 8 25.43 22.71 7.23
N ARG A 9 26.78 22.68 7.20
CA ARG A 9 27.51 21.46 6.83
C ARG A 9 27.20 20.29 7.77
N ASN A 10 27.23 20.53 9.07
CA ASN A 10 26.95 19.50 10.09
C ASN A 10 25.52 18.99 9.99
N ARG A 11 24.56 19.87 9.72
CA ARG A 11 23.17 19.51 9.48
C ARG A 11 23.01 18.62 8.23
N LEU A 12 23.65 19.01 7.11
CA LEU A 12 23.62 18.19 5.88
C LEU A 12 24.25 16.81 6.06
N LEU A 13 25.36 16.72 6.79
CA LEU A 13 26.01 15.46 7.10
C LEU A 13 25.11 14.57 7.99
N LEU A 14 24.50 15.15 9.00
CA LEU A 14 23.57 14.45 9.89
C LEU A 14 22.37 13.92 9.11
N ASP A 15 21.73 14.75 8.30
CA ASP A 15 20.58 14.38 7.47
C ASP A 15 20.94 13.25 6.50
N LYS A 16 22.14 13.30 5.89
CA LYS A 16 22.63 12.29 4.96
C LYS A 16 22.89 10.94 5.66
N ILE A 17 23.57 10.96 6.80
CA ILE A 17 23.90 9.73 7.56
C ILE A 17 22.61 9.10 8.08
N THR A 18 21.74 9.90 8.70
CA THR A 18 20.44 9.44 9.23
C THR A 18 19.56 8.87 8.12
N GLY A 19 19.46 9.58 6.99
CA GLY A 19 18.69 9.14 5.84
C GLY A 19 19.17 7.81 5.27
N GLN A 20 20.49 7.60 5.17
CA GLN A 20 21.06 6.33 4.67
C GLN A 20 20.83 5.17 5.63
N GLU A 21 21.03 5.36 6.92
CA GLU A 21 20.82 4.31 7.93
C GLU A 21 19.34 3.90 8.03
N ILE A 22 18.45 4.88 8.04
CA ILE A 22 17.01 4.63 8.07
C ILE A 22 16.54 3.97 6.78
N GLN A 23 17.05 4.41 5.62
CA GLN A 23 16.69 3.82 4.33
C GLN A 23 17.08 2.34 4.25
N LYS A 24 18.32 2.00 4.61
CA LYS A 24 18.79 0.61 4.67
C LYS A 24 17.93 -0.25 5.60
N ARG A 25 17.56 0.32 6.76
CA ARG A 25 16.71 -0.38 7.72
C ARG A 25 15.32 -0.66 7.14
N ILE A 26 14.69 0.32 6.49
CA ILE A 26 13.36 0.16 5.87
C ILE A 26 13.38 -0.92 4.79
N GLU A 27 14.42 -0.95 3.95
CA GLU A 27 14.56 -1.91 2.86
C GLU A 27 14.70 -3.36 3.33
N SER A 28 15.24 -3.57 4.53
CA SER A 28 15.48 -4.90 5.10
C SER A 28 14.47 -5.32 6.18
N ASP A 29 13.60 -4.41 6.64
CA ASP A 29 12.73 -4.62 7.81
C ASP A 29 11.25 -4.82 7.42
N GLU A 30 10.98 -5.87 6.65
CA GLU A 30 9.59 -6.24 6.32
C GLU A 30 8.75 -6.53 7.56
N ALA A 31 9.33 -7.17 8.57
CA ALA A 31 8.65 -7.47 9.82
C ALA A 31 8.30 -6.21 10.62
N GLY A 32 9.18 -5.20 10.61
CA GLY A 32 8.92 -3.90 11.21
C GLY A 32 7.81 -3.14 10.49
N LEU A 33 7.79 -3.16 9.17
CA LEU A 33 6.70 -2.57 8.37
C LEU A 33 5.36 -3.23 8.66
N GLN A 34 5.30 -4.56 8.71
CA GLN A 34 4.10 -5.32 9.06
C GLN A 34 3.61 -4.96 10.46
N THR A 35 4.50 -4.98 11.46
CA THR A 35 4.18 -4.65 12.85
C THR A 35 3.69 -3.20 12.99
N TYR A 36 4.33 -2.27 12.28
CA TYR A 36 3.91 -0.86 12.26
C TYR A 36 2.52 -0.70 11.65
N PHE A 37 2.24 -1.38 10.54
CA PHE A 37 0.92 -1.38 9.89
C PHE A 37 -0.16 -1.91 10.82
N GLU A 38 0.05 -3.06 11.46
CA GLU A 38 -0.93 -3.66 12.37
C GLU A 38 -1.27 -2.74 13.54
N LYS A 39 -0.26 -2.08 14.10
CA LYS A 39 -0.41 -1.12 15.20
C LYS A 39 -1.16 0.15 14.80
N HIS A 40 -1.00 0.58 13.54
CA HIS A 40 -1.55 1.82 13.01
C HIS A 40 -2.64 1.60 11.95
N ARG A 41 -3.23 0.41 11.91
CA ARG A 41 -4.18 0.00 10.87
C ARG A 41 -5.37 0.96 10.70
N SER A 42 -5.82 1.59 11.78
CA SER A 42 -6.89 2.59 11.76
C SER A 42 -6.55 3.83 10.92
N ASP A 43 -5.27 4.16 10.79
CA ASP A 43 -4.81 5.37 10.09
C ASP A 43 -4.78 5.18 8.57
N TYR A 44 -4.87 3.91 8.11
CA TYR A 44 -4.80 3.52 6.70
C TYR A 44 -6.17 3.22 6.09
N GLN A 45 -7.25 3.66 6.71
CA GLN A 45 -8.57 3.55 6.11
C GLN A 45 -8.65 4.40 4.84
N TRP A 46 -9.31 3.84 3.80
CA TRP A 46 -9.59 4.59 2.58
C TRP A 46 -10.74 5.58 2.82
N ARG A 47 -10.65 6.73 2.19
CA ARG A 47 -11.72 7.73 2.23
C ARG A 47 -13.01 7.21 1.60
N GLU A 48 -12.86 6.41 0.53
CA GLU A 48 -13.96 5.79 -0.20
C GLU A 48 -13.88 4.27 -0.12
N GLN A 49 -15.04 3.64 -0.14
CA GLN A 49 -15.15 2.19 -0.15
C GLN A 49 -14.55 1.62 -1.43
N ARG A 50 -13.71 0.60 -1.32
CA ARG A 50 -13.14 -0.15 -2.44
C ARG A 50 -13.78 -1.52 -2.59
N TYR A 51 -13.61 -2.11 -3.75
CA TYR A 51 -13.98 -3.50 -4.01
C TYR A 51 -12.73 -4.35 -4.15
N LYS A 52 -12.55 -5.31 -3.25
CA LYS A 52 -11.46 -6.30 -3.31
C LYS A 52 -12.02 -7.60 -3.86
N GLY A 53 -11.46 -8.06 -5.00
CA GLY A 53 -11.97 -9.25 -5.65
C GLY A 53 -11.40 -9.48 -7.04
N ILE A 54 -12.13 -10.29 -7.82
CA ILE A 54 -11.78 -10.65 -9.19
C ILE A 54 -12.93 -10.30 -10.14
N VAL A 55 -12.58 -9.71 -11.28
CA VAL A 55 -13.45 -9.50 -12.43
C VAL A 55 -13.21 -10.64 -13.41
N LEU A 56 -14.25 -11.32 -13.85
CA LEU A 56 -14.21 -12.43 -14.77
C LEU A 56 -14.94 -12.05 -16.05
N HIS A 57 -14.26 -12.16 -17.19
CA HIS A 57 -14.85 -12.03 -18.52
C HIS A 57 -14.75 -13.37 -19.23
N GLY A 58 -15.85 -13.92 -19.71
CA GLY A 58 -15.85 -15.23 -20.33
C GLY A 58 -16.53 -15.27 -21.67
N VAL A 59 -16.19 -16.30 -22.45
CA VAL A 59 -16.77 -16.57 -23.79
C VAL A 59 -18.25 -16.97 -23.73
N SER A 60 -18.75 -17.43 -22.58
CA SER A 60 -20.15 -17.75 -22.37
C SER A 60 -20.60 -17.54 -20.94
N LYS A 61 -21.89 -17.25 -20.78
CA LYS A 61 -22.54 -17.06 -19.47
C LYS A 61 -22.40 -18.29 -18.56
N ARG A 62 -22.44 -19.50 -19.15
CA ARG A 62 -22.27 -20.78 -18.45
C ARG A 62 -20.87 -20.87 -17.81
N ILE A 63 -19.83 -20.57 -18.58
CA ILE A 63 -18.44 -20.64 -18.13
C ILE A 63 -18.17 -19.65 -17.00
N VAL A 64 -18.61 -18.40 -17.13
CA VAL A 64 -18.48 -17.39 -16.07
C VAL A 64 -19.18 -17.81 -14.78
N LYS A 65 -20.40 -18.38 -14.89
CA LYS A 65 -21.14 -18.90 -13.73
C LYS A 65 -20.43 -20.08 -13.05
N GLN A 66 -19.85 -20.99 -13.84
CA GLN A 66 -19.08 -22.13 -13.33
C GLN A 66 -17.79 -21.64 -12.62
N ALA A 67 -17.04 -20.74 -13.25
CA ALA A 67 -15.84 -20.17 -12.67
C ALA A 67 -16.14 -19.44 -11.35
N ARG A 68 -17.15 -18.58 -11.33
CA ARG A 68 -17.56 -17.89 -10.11
C ARG A 68 -17.95 -18.85 -8.97
N LYS A 69 -18.66 -19.96 -9.30
CA LYS A 69 -19.00 -20.97 -8.30
C LYS A 69 -17.77 -21.70 -7.78
N PHE A 70 -16.85 -22.06 -8.67
CA PHE A 70 -15.60 -22.75 -8.34
C PHE A 70 -14.71 -21.88 -7.45
N LEU A 71 -14.47 -20.61 -7.82
CA LEU A 71 -13.64 -19.70 -7.06
C LEU A 71 -14.18 -19.41 -5.65
N LYS A 72 -15.49 -19.46 -5.44
CA LYS A 72 -16.08 -19.29 -4.10
C LYS A 72 -15.64 -20.33 -3.07
N SER A 73 -15.19 -21.50 -3.53
CA SER A 73 -14.69 -22.57 -2.65
C SER A 73 -13.18 -22.50 -2.39
N LEU A 74 -12.48 -21.54 -3.00
CA LEU A 74 -11.04 -21.40 -2.92
C LEU A 74 -10.65 -20.10 -2.19
N PRO A 75 -9.48 -20.07 -1.53
CA PRO A 75 -8.87 -18.83 -1.04
C PRO A 75 -8.62 -17.82 -2.16
N GLU A 76 -8.67 -16.53 -1.83
CA GLU A 76 -8.48 -15.44 -2.82
C GLU A 76 -7.12 -15.53 -3.53
N GLU A 77 -6.08 -15.99 -2.85
CA GLU A 77 -4.72 -16.13 -3.37
C GLU A 77 -4.62 -17.15 -4.52
N GLU A 78 -5.48 -18.16 -4.52
CA GLU A 78 -5.48 -19.23 -5.52
C GLU A 78 -6.32 -18.91 -6.76
N TRP A 79 -7.11 -17.84 -6.76
CA TRP A 79 -8.07 -17.56 -7.82
C TRP A 79 -7.46 -17.45 -9.22
N LYS A 80 -6.33 -16.76 -9.36
CA LYS A 80 -5.63 -16.58 -10.66
C LYS A 80 -5.16 -17.91 -11.22
N ASP A 81 -4.52 -18.71 -10.37
CA ASP A 81 -4.01 -20.03 -10.78
C ASP A 81 -5.16 -21.01 -11.07
N ALA A 82 -6.22 -20.98 -10.30
CA ALA A 82 -7.41 -21.78 -10.54
C ALA A 82 -8.04 -21.48 -11.91
N ILE A 83 -8.16 -20.21 -12.29
CA ILE A 83 -8.65 -19.82 -13.63
C ILE A 83 -7.69 -20.32 -14.71
N ARG A 84 -6.39 -20.10 -14.56
CA ARG A 84 -5.37 -20.50 -15.54
C ARG A 84 -5.38 -22.03 -15.77
N LEU A 85 -5.44 -22.81 -14.70
CA LEU A 85 -5.30 -24.27 -14.74
C LEU A 85 -6.61 -24.97 -15.13
N THR A 86 -7.78 -24.41 -14.77
CA THR A 86 -9.07 -25.09 -14.96
C THR A 86 -9.80 -24.61 -16.22
N PHE A 87 -9.79 -23.32 -16.51
CA PHE A 87 -10.58 -22.74 -17.60
C PHE A 87 -9.74 -22.33 -18.81
N ASN A 88 -8.44 -22.11 -18.63
CA ASN A 88 -7.51 -21.66 -19.67
C ASN A 88 -6.40 -22.67 -19.98
N ALA A 89 -6.54 -23.94 -19.57
CA ALA A 89 -5.57 -24.98 -19.86
C ALA A 89 -5.56 -25.44 -21.34
N GLY A 90 -6.62 -25.11 -22.10
CA GLY A 90 -6.75 -25.48 -23.53
C GLY A 90 -6.03 -24.49 -24.46
N ALA A 91 -6.10 -24.78 -25.77
CA ALA A 91 -5.46 -23.97 -26.82
C ALA A 91 -6.00 -22.51 -26.89
N GLN A 92 -7.24 -22.29 -26.45
CA GLN A 92 -7.83 -20.95 -26.41
C GLN A 92 -8.32 -20.63 -24.98
N PRO A 93 -7.97 -19.48 -24.43
CA PRO A 93 -8.45 -19.06 -23.14
C PRO A 93 -9.96 -18.82 -23.17
N GLN A 94 -10.68 -19.33 -22.17
CA GLN A 94 -12.11 -19.18 -22.04
C GLN A 94 -12.52 -18.06 -21.09
N ILE A 95 -11.61 -17.63 -20.23
CA ILE A 95 -11.84 -16.58 -19.23
C ILE A 95 -10.63 -15.64 -19.21
N GLN A 96 -10.89 -14.34 -19.32
CA GLN A 96 -9.98 -13.30 -18.92
C GLN A 96 -10.33 -12.84 -17.51
N ALA A 97 -9.34 -12.72 -16.63
CA ALA A 97 -9.55 -12.39 -15.23
C ALA A 97 -8.62 -11.28 -14.76
N GLU A 98 -9.18 -10.33 -14.02
CA GLU A 98 -8.44 -9.24 -13.37
C GLU A 98 -8.75 -9.26 -11.87
N GLN A 99 -7.74 -9.46 -11.03
CA GLN A 99 -7.86 -9.50 -9.58
C GLN A 99 -7.14 -8.32 -8.95
N GLY A 100 -7.82 -7.63 -8.03
CA GLY A 100 -7.25 -6.45 -7.37
C GLY A 100 -8.19 -5.83 -6.34
N THR A 101 -7.77 -4.67 -5.85
CA THR A 101 -8.57 -3.79 -4.99
C THR A 101 -8.87 -2.52 -5.79
N PHE A 102 -10.13 -2.37 -6.20
CA PHE A 102 -10.61 -1.34 -7.11
C PHE A 102 -11.30 -0.21 -6.34
N ALA A 103 -10.90 1.02 -6.59
CA ALA A 103 -11.68 2.20 -6.25
C ALA A 103 -12.71 2.51 -7.35
N SER A 104 -13.66 3.40 -7.08
CA SER A 104 -14.55 3.91 -8.12
C SER A 104 -13.73 4.62 -9.20
N GLY A 105 -13.93 4.26 -10.47
CA GLY A 105 -13.18 4.75 -11.62
C GLY A 105 -12.00 3.88 -12.06
N ASP A 106 -11.55 2.90 -11.26
CA ASP A 106 -10.41 2.04 -11.61
C ASP A 106 -10.77 0.98 -12.66
N ASN A 107 -12.01 0.47 -12.62
CA ASN A 107 -12.46 -0.56 -13.54
C ASN A 107 -13.94 -0.38 -13.86
N VAL A 108 -14.26 -0.15 -15.14
CA VAL A 108 -15.63 0.14 -15.62
C VAL A 108 -16.64 -0.95 -15.30
N TYR A 109 -16.22 -2.22 -15.24
CA TYR A 109 -17.10 -3.34 -14.92
C TYR A 109 -17.38 -3.47 -13.42
N VAL A 110 -16.41 -3.08 -12.59
CA VAL A 110 -16.62 -2.98 -11.14
C VAL A 110 -17.53 -1.79 -10.85
N ASP A 111 -17.35 -0.68 -11.55
CA ASP A 111 -18.22 0.50 -11.41
C ASP A 111 -19.66 0.15 -11.75
N ASP A 112 -19.90 -0.53 -12.87
CA ASP A 112 -21.24 -0.99 -13.27
C ASP A 112 -21.84 -1.98 -12.25
N LEU A 113 -21.15 -3.10 -12.01
CA LEU A 113 -21.72 -4.23 -11.28
C LEU A 113 -21.73 -4.06 -9.74
N VAL A 114 -20.85 -3.23 -9.19
CA VAL A 114 -20.64 -3.08 -7.73
C VAL A 114 -21.00 -1.71 -7.23
N PHE A 115 -20.55 -0.66 -7.91
CA PHE A 115 -20.75 0.74 -7.47
C PHE A 115 -21.99 1.40 -8.10
N LYS A 116 -22.69 0.69 -9.01
CA LYS A 116 -23.88 1.18 -9.73
C LYS A 116 -23.57 2.44 -10.54
N GLY A 117 -22.44 2.42 -11.22
CA GLY A 117 -22.02 3.45 -12.14
C GLY A 117 -22.72 3.34 -13.50
N LYS A 118 -22.02 3.76 -14.57
CA LYS A 118 -22.52 3.65 -15.94
C LYS A 118 -22.38 2.21 -16.44
N ASP A 119 -23.33 1.78 -17.25
CA ASP A 119 -23.30 0.46 -17.92
C ASP A 119 -22.00 0.29 -18.70
N ALA A 120 -21.28 -0.79 -18.45
CA ALA A 120 -20.04 -1.14 -19.15
C ALA A 120 -20.34 -1.87 -20.45
N ALA A 121 -19.71 -1.45 -21.55
CA ALA A 121 -19.84 -2.16 -22.82
C ALA A 121 -19.22 -3.56 -22.70
N PRO A 122 -19.89 -4.61 -23.25
CA PRO A 122 -19.34 -5.95 -23.26
C PRO A 122 -18.00 -6.03 -24.00
N MET A 123 -17.06 -6.81 -23.47
CA MET A 123 -15.79 -7.06 -24.15
C MET A 123 -16.00 -7.93 -25.38
N VAL A 124 -15.41 -7.58 -26.52
CA VAL A 124 -15.65 -8.24 -27.83
C VAL A 124 -15.41 -9.75 -27.77
N SER A 125 -14.27 -10.20 -27.21
CA SER A 125 -13.91 -11.62 -27.18
C SER A 125 -14.49 -12.37 -25.97
N PHE A 126 -14.86 -11.65 -24.91
CA PHE A 126 -15.37 -12.21 -23.65
C PHE A 126 -16.57 -11.40 -23.14
N PRO A 127 -17.73 -11.51 -23.84
CA PRO A 127 -18.85 -10.58 -23.63
C PRO A 127 -19.62 -10.78 -22.30
N PHE A 128 -19.33 -11.86 -21.56
CA PHE A 128 -20.03 -12.14 -20.33
C PHE A 128 -19.14 -11.81 -19.11
N THR A 129 -19.57 -10.87 -18.31
CA THR A 129 -18.83 -10.39 -17.16
C THR A 129 -19.50 -10.76 -15.84
N ALA A 130 -18.70 -11.13 -14.85
CA ALA A 130 -19.13 -11.25 -13.45
C ALA A 130 -18.00 -10.85 -12.51
N VAL A 131 -18.37 -10.48 -11.30
CA VAL A 131 -17.44 -10.14 -10.24
C VAL A 131 -17.62 -11.08 -9.04
N LEU A 132 -16.52 -11.36 -8.36
CA LEU A 132 -16.50 -12.12 -7.09
C LEU A 132 -15.55 -11.41 -6.12
N GLY A 133 -16.05 -11.07 -4.94
CA GLY A 133 -15.29 -10.36 -3.92
C GLY A 133 -16.18 -9.66 -2.92
N LYS A 134 -15.61 -8.69 -2.20
CA LYS A 134 -16.29 -7.93 -1.14
C LYS A 134 -15.93 -6.45 -1.21
N LYS A 135 -16.83 -5.61 -0.70
CA LYS A 135 -16.53 -4.19 -0.45
C LYS A 135 -15.70 -4.07 0.82
N VAL A 136 -14.65 -3.26 0.78
CA VAL A 136 -13.69 -3.05 1.87
C VAL A 136 -13.47 -1.57 2.12
N LYS A 137 -13.24 -1.19 3.37
CA LYS A 137 -12.97 0.20 3.78
C LYS A 137 -11.52 0.43 4.21
N ALA A 138 -10.79 -0.64 4.46
CA ALA A 138 -9.41 -0.60 4.91
C ALA A 138 -8.61 -1.70 4.22
N PRO A 139 -7.29 -1.52 4.04
CA PRO A 139 -6.42 -2.57 3.52
C PRO A 139 -6.32 -3.74 4.49
N ASP A 140 -6.29 -4.95 3.95
CA ASP A 140 -6.02 -6.17 4.71
C ASP A 140 -4.52 -6.44 4.80
N ASP A 141 -3.76 -6.01 3.78
CA ASP A 141 -2.31 -6.19 3.65
C ASP A 141 -1.61 -4.83 3.55
N TYR A 142 -0.48 -4.66 4.23
CA TYR A 142 0.31 -3.42 4.22
C TYR A 142 0.82 -3.06 2.81
N ARG A 143 0.97 -4.04 1.92
CA ARG A 143 1.40 -3.85 0.53
C ARG A 143 0.42 -2.98 -0.27
N GLU A 144 -0.87 -2.99 0.10
CA GLU A 144 -1.90 -2.17 -0.54
C GLU A 144 -1.73 -0.66 -0.27
N VAL A 145 -0.93 -0.31 0.76
CA VAL A 145 -0.64 1.08 1.18
C VAL A 145 0.85 1.32 1.39
N LYS A 146 1.70 0.51 0.75
CA LYS A 146 3.14 0.45 1.00
C LYS A 146 3.83 1.81 0.93
N ASP A 147 3.53 2.62 -0.07
CA ASP A 147 4.22 3.92 -0.26
C ASP A 147 3.96 4.88 0.90
N ARG A 148 2.70 4.97 1.33
CA ARG A 148 2.32 5.77 2.48
C ARG A 148 2.90 5.19 3.78
N LEU A 149 2.80 3.87 3.94
CA LEU A 149 3.32 3.17 5.11
C LEU A 149 4.82 3.36 5.28
N VAL A 150 5.61 3.25 4.21
CA VAL A 150 7.06 3.46 4.22
C VAL A 150 7.40 4.88 4.65
N THR A 151 6.64 5.87 4.20
CA THR A 151 6.82 7.27 4.59
C THR A 151 6.55 7.47 6.08
N ASP A 152 5.44 6.94 6.59
CA ASP A 152 5.06 7.06 7.99
C ASP A 152 6.02 6.29 8.91
N TYR A 153 6.46 5.09 8.49
CA TYR A 153 7.44 4.29 9.21
C TYR A 153 8.81 4.96 9.27
N ARG A 154 9.25 5.60 8.17
CA ARG A 154 10.47 6.44 8.15
C ARG A 154 10.40 7.53 9.21
N ASN A 155 9.32 8.29 9.23
CA ASN A 155 9.11 9.37 10.20
C ASN A 155 9.14 8.84 11.66
N CYS A 156 8.60 7.63 11.88
CA CYS A 156 8.64 6.98 13.17
C CYS A 156 10.09 6.60 13.59
N LEU A 157 10.85 6.00 12.66
CA LEU A 157 12.24 5.63 12.91
C LEU A 157 13.13 6.86 13.15
N GLU A 158 12.93 7.96 12.43
CA GLU A 158 13.63 9.23 12.62
C GLU A 158 13.37 9.80 14.04
N LYS A 159 12.12 9.83 14.47
CA LYS A 159 11.74 10.27 15.81
C LYS A 159 12.39 9.39 16.90
N GLN A 160 12.37 8.07 16.72
CA GLN A 160 12.99 7.13 17.66
C GLN A 160 14.52 7.32 17.70
N TRP A 161 15.16 7.56 16.55
CA TRP A 161 16.58 7.80 16.46
C TRP A 161 16.98 9.09 17.18
N ILE A 162 16.27 10.19 16.94
CA ILE A 162 16.48 11.48 17.62
C ILE A 162 16.28 11.31 19.13
N THR A 163 15.25 10.61 19.56
CA THR A 163 14.99 10.36 20.99
C THR A 163 16.14 9.57 21.64
N ARG A 164 16.66 8.56 20.95
CA ARG A 164 17.80 7.76 21.41
C ARG A 164 19.07 8.62 21.54
N LEU A 165 19.34 9.46 20.53
CA LEU A 165 20.49 10.39 20.59
C LEU A 165 20.37 11.35 21.78
N ARG A 166 19.20 11.94 21.98
CA ARG A 166 18.96 12.86 23.11
C ARG A 166 19.14 12.20 24.48
N THR A 167 18.74 10.91 24.61
CA THR A 167 18.90 10.16 25.85
C THR A 167 20.34 9.70 26.11
N SER A 168 21.11 9.45 25.03
CA SER A 168 22.51 9.01 25.14
C SER A 168 23.50 10.17 25.23
N ALA A 169 23.12 11.36 24.76
CA ALA A 169 23.98 12.54 24.77
C ALA A 169 23.87 13.31 26.10
N LYS A 170 25.02 13.62 26.70
CA LYS A 170 25.10 14.57 27.82
C LYS A 170 25.01 15.98 27.24
N VAL A 171 23.91 16.67 27.46
CA VAL A 171 23.72 18.06 27.01
C VAL A 171 24.05 18.99 28.17
N GLU A 172 25.12 19.79 28.01
CA GLU A 172 25.48 20.86 28.95
C GLU A 172 25.16 22.20 28.33
N ILE A 173 24.29 22.98 28.96
CA ILE A 173 23.95 24.33 28.53
C ILE A 173 24.82 25.31 29.28
N ASN A 174 25.67 26.05 28.56
CA ASN A 174 26.45 27.15 29.17
C ASN A 174 25.50 28.34 29.39
N GLN A 175 25.06 28.49 30.66
CA GLN A 175 24.09 29.52 31.06
C GLN A 175 24.66 30.94 30.90
N GLU A 176 25.96 31.12 31.02
CA GLU A 176 26.65 32.41 30.81
C GLU A 176 26.57 32.88 29.37
N VAL A 177 26.83 31.96 28.42
CA VAL A 177 26.71 32.24 26.99
C VAL A 177 25.27 32.45 26.60
N LEU A 178 24.31 31.68 27.17
CA LEU A 178 22.88 31.82 26.87
C LEU A 178 22.34 33.21 27.24
N LYS A 179 22.80 33.79 28.35
CA LYS A 179 22.44 35.18 28.78
C LYS A 179 22.91 36.24 27.79
N THR A 180 24.00 36.01 27.06
CA THR A 180 24.52 36.99 26.07
C THR A 180 23.73 36.96 24.75
N VAL A 181 23.01 35.88 24.45
CA VAL A 181 22.24 35.73 23.18
C VAL A 181 20.90 36.49 23.23
N ASN A 182 20.34 36.69 24.43
CA ASN A 182 19.01 37.33 24.61
C ASN A 182 19.10 38.86 24.78
N ASN A 183 20.24 39.49 24.58
CA ASN A 183 20.45 40.94 24.77
C ASN A 183 20.56 41.70 23.45
N HIS A 184 19.81 41.27 22.39
CA HIS A 184 19.71 42.03 21.15
C HIS A 184 18.24 42.22 20.76
#